data_9687d932165fb4938d2948ff855ca785
#
_entry.id   9687d932165fb4938d2948ff855ca785
#
_cell.length_a   1.000
_cell.length_b   1.000
_cell.length_c   1.000
_cell.angle_alpha   90.00
_cell.angle_beta   90.00
_cell.angle_gamma   90.00
#
_symmetry.space_group_name_H-M   'P 1'
#
loop_
_entity.id
_entity.type
_entity.pdbx_description
1 polymer ?
#
loop_
_entity_poly.entity_id
_entity_poly.type
_entity_poly.pdbx_seq_one_letter_code
_entity_poly.pdbx_strand_id
1 'polypeptide(L)'
;MSRVTVLVHQESLPPAVAEMAPQARRIQPGDLNTVLEEYCASDAPRAEVSFDYSLYEFLLRDPPLLMRMQAPHAQLFTGCNKVLDVGCGAGLFLQLLGEAGIPATGVERNPVIAEYGRGMGLDITTADALEYLDGESGGFDGIYCSHFVEHLPIDGVERLLQGVARALLPGGVAVLVFPDPESIRSQLLGFWRDPEHVRFYHPELVETLAMLFGLELEWSSYDAQPHEVGPFALEPQALPRAEVQPLAPAASSVSAQGWWSRAMTSLGLVPRSRVAALEGRLADMESLLTRVMQDNSQTVAALDERTRQLWAVNRTWAWSDNAVLKLRKRPLPEAENP
;
A
#
# COMPACT_ATOMS: atom_id res chain seq x y z
N MET A 1 16.60 -36.06 15.53
CA MET A 1 16.98 -34.63 15.63
C MET A 1 16.36 -33.91 14.46
N SER A 2 15.28 -33.18 14.69
CA SER A 2 14.61 -32.38 13.65
C SER A 2 15.51 -31.24 13.24
N ARG A 3 15.84 -31.17 11.96
CA ARG A 3 16.57 -30.04 11.37
C ARG A 3 15.57 -28.92 11.12
N VAL A 4 15.62 -27.86 11.90
CA VAL A 4 14.89 -26.63 11.59
C VAL A 4 15.78 -25.84 10.64
N THR A 5 15.30 -25.67 9.42
CA THR A 5 15.96 -24.82 8.43
C THR A 5 15.19 -23.50 8.34
N VAL A 6 15.86 -22.40 8.52
CA VAL A 6 15.26 -21.07 8.56
C VAL A 6 15.84 -20.20 7.46
N LEU A 7 14.97 -19.53 6.70
CA LEU A 7 15.38 -18.52 5.72
C LEU A 7 15.92 -17.29 6.45
N VAL A 8 17.18 -16.96 6.24
CA VAL A 8 17.84 -15.83 6.88
C VAL A 8 18.15 -14.77 5.83
N HIS A 9 17.58 -13.58 5.98
CA HIS A 9 17.86 -12.41 5.15
C HIS A 9 19.05 -11.59 5.66
N GLN A 10 19.50 -11.83 6.89
CA GLN A 10 20.62 -11.13 7.52
C GLN A 10 21.94 -11.89 7.35
N GLU A 11 23.05 -11.17 7.23
CA GLU A 11 24.39 -11.78 7.12
C GLU A 11 24.85 -12.47 8.41
N SER A 12 24.30 -12.05 9.56
CA SER A 12 24.56 -12.68 10.87
C SER A 12 23.27 -12.70 11.72
N LEU A 13 23.08 -13.80 12.42
CA LEU A 13 22.01 -13.90 13.43
C LEU A 13 22.45 -13.19 14.72
N PRO A 14 21.55 -12.48 15.43
CA PRO A 14 21.77 -12.04 16.79
C PRO A 14 22.13 -13.25 17.68
N PRO A 15 23.04 -13.10 18.67
CA PRO A 15 23.48 -14.21 19.52
C PRO A 15 22.32 -14.96 20.20
N ALA A 16 21.31 -14.25 20.71
CA ALA A 16 20.15 -14.84 21.34
C ALA A 16 19.34 -15.75 20.38
N VAL A 17 19.21 -15.35 19.11
CA VAL A 17 18.52 -16.15 18.08
C VAL A 17 19.37 -17.36 17.67
N ALA A 18 20.68 -17.23 17.63
CA ALA A 18 21.58 -18.35 17.34
C ALA A 18 21.52 -19.43 18.44
N GLU A 19 21.33 -19.04 19.68
CA GLU A 19 21.11 -19.98 20.80
C GLU A 19 19.78 -20.70 20.72
N MET A 20 18.71 -20.00 20.31
CA MET A 20 17.37 -20.57 20.15
C MET A 20 17.23 -21.48 18.93
N ALA A 21 17.96 -21.20 17.87
CA ALA A 21 17.93 -21.96 16.63
C ALA A 21 19.33 -22.40 16.19
N PRO A 22 20.00 -23.29 16.97
CA PRO A 22 21.39 -23.67 16.70
C PRO A 22 21.61 -24.38 15.36
N GLN A 23 20.52 -24.79 14.71
CA GLN A 23 20.53 -25.43 13.38
C GLN A 23 20.05 -24.49 12.27
N ALA A 24 19.80 -23.22 12.59
CA ALA A 24 19.46 -22.23 11.58
C ALA A 24 20.61 -22.08 10.58
N ARG A 25 20.32 -22.20 9.32
CA ARG A 25 21.29 -22.01 8.23
C ARG A 25 20.67 -21.15 7.14
N ARG A 26 21.53 -20.43 6.42
CA ARG A 26 21.09 -19.72 5.23
C ARG A 26 20.69 -20.74 4.16
N ILE A 27 19.48 -20.62 3.63
CA ILE A 27 19.00 -21.43 2.52
C ILE A 27 19.23 -20.66 1.22
N GLN A 28 19.83 -21.32 0.23
CA GLN A 28 19.87 -20.79 -1.12
C GLN A 28 18.48 -20.96 -1.79
N PRO A 29 18.07 -20.09 -2.71
CA PRO A 29 16.76 -20.16 -3.34
C PRO A 29 16.42 -21.52 -3.99
N GLY A 30 17.41 -22.31 -4.40
CA GLY A 30 17.22 -23.65 -4.96
C GLY A 30 16.98 -24.76 -3.92
N ASP A 31 17.28 -24.51 -2.64
CA ASP A 31 17.23 -25.56 -1.61
C ASP A 31 15.85 -25.64 -0.93
N LEU A 32 14.96 -24.69 -1.17
CA LEU A 32 13.69 -24.57 -0.46
C LEU A 32 12.80 -25.82 -0.65
N ASN A 33 12.69 -26.33 -1.86
CA ASN A 33 11.87 -27.51 -2.14
C ASN A 33 12.41 -28.75 -1.44
N THR A 34 13.73 -28.96 -1.47
CA THR A 34 14.38 -30.10 -0.77
C THR A 34 14.15 -30.03 0.74
N VAL A 35 14.23 -28.82 1.31
CA VAL A 35 13.97 -28.60 2.75
C VAL A 35 12.53 -28.87 3.11
N LEU A 36 11.59 -28.45 2.29
CA LEU A 36 10.16 -28.69 2.49
C LEU A 36 9.82 -30.18 2.36
N GLU A 37 10.44 -30.87 1.38
CA GLU A 37 10.29 -32.32 1.21
C GLU A 37 10.82 -33.09 2.43
N GLU A 38 12.02 -32.75 2.91
CA GLU A 38 12.61 -33.33 4.13
C GLU A 38 11.74 -33.08 5.36
N TYR A 39 11.16 -31.87 5.49
CA TYR A 39 10.27 -31.52 6.59
C TYR A 39 8.95 -32.29 6.53
N CYS A 40 8.35 -32.41 5.34
CA CYS A 40 7.11 -33.14 5.15
C CYS A 40 7.26 -34.65 5.31
N ALA A 41 8.45 -35.20 4.98
CA ALA A 41 8.76 -36.62 5.11
C ALA A 41 9.18 -37.04 6.54
N SER A 42 9.39 -36.08 7.45
CA SER A 42 9.77 -36.41 8.82
C SER A 42 8.58 -36.90 9.66
N ASP A 43 8.62 -38.13 10.12
CA ASP A 43 7.66 -38.72 11.10
C ASP A 43 7.93 -38.23 12.54
N ALA A 44 8.75 -37.18 12.73
CA ALA A 44 9.00 -36.66 14.06
C ALA A 44 7.69 -36.13 14.68
N PRO A 45 7.32 -36.53 15.92
CA PRO A 45 6.18 -35.97 16.59
C PRO A 45 6.37 -34.45 16.61
N ARG A 46 5.44 -33.72 16.00
CA ARG A 46 5.37 -32.29 16.10
C ARG A 46 5.18 -31.98 17.58
N ALA A 47 6.27 -31.64 18.27
CA ALA A 47 6.13 -31.03 19.58
C ALA A 47 5.13 -29.88 19.41
N GLU A 48 4.29 -29.65 20.42
CA GLU A 48 3.52 -28.40 20.51
C GLU A 48 4.54 -27.26 20.56
N VAL A 49 4.99 -26.85 19.39
CA VAL A 49 5.90 -25.72 19.25
C VAL A 49 5.00 -24.49 19.34
N SER A 50 4.96 -23.86 20.50
CA SER A 50 4.46 -22.51 20.57
C SER A 50 5.35 -21.67 19.65
N PHE A 51 4.74 -20.99 18.69
CA PHE A 51 5.46 -20.12 17.77
C PHE A 51 6.23 -19.05 18.58
N ASP A 52 7.55 -19.02 18.41
CA ASP A 52 8.37 -18.01 19.05
C ASP A 52 8.50 -16.79 18.13
N TYR A 53 7.85 -15.69 18.49
CA TYR A 53 7.82 -14.47 17.71
C TYR A 53 9.21 -13.85 17.50
N SER A 54 10.19 -14.13 18.36
CA SER A 54 11.55 -13.67 18.15
C SER A 54 12.17 -14.23 16.87
N LEU A 55 11.78 -15.44 16.44
CA LEU A 55 12.22 -15.99 15.15
C LEU A 55 11.66 -15.16 13.98
N TYR A 56 10.41 -14.74 14.06
CA TYR A 56 9.80 -13.87 13.06
C TYR A 56 10.52 -12.52 13.01
N GLU A 57 10.75 -11.89 14.16
CA GLU A 57 11.40 -10.59 14.27
C GLU A 57 12.80 -10.59 13.64
N PHE A 58 13.63 -11.56 13.98
CA PHE A 58 15.04 -11.56 13.58
C PHE A 58 15.33 -12.23 12.24
N LEU A 59 14.48 -13.14 11.78
CA LEU A 59 14.75 -13.93 10.58
C LEU A 59 13.91 -13.52 9.36
N LEU A 60 12.71 -12.99 9.57
CA LEU A 60 11.78 -12.70 8.49
C LEU A 60 11.60 -11.21 8.23
N ARG A 61 11.97 -10.33 9.17
CA ARG A 61 11.93 -8.89 8.98
C ARG A 61 13.21 -8.36 8.31
N ASP A 62 13.07 -7.25 7.60
CA ASP A 62 14.15 -6.49 6.97
C ASP A 62 14.31 -5.15 7.72
N PRO A 63 15.22 -5.05 8.71
CA PRO A 63 15.39 -3.85 9.51
C PRO A 63 15.68 -2.58 8.69
N PRO A 64 16.57 -2.61 7.66
CA PRO A 64 16.79 -1.46 6.79
C PRO A 64 15.52 -0.98 6.07
N LEU A 65 14.67 -1.90 5.62
CA LEU A 65 13.39 -1.54 5.02
C LEU A 65 12.44 -0.91 6.04
N LEU A 66 12.30 -1.53 7.23
CA LEU A 66 11.45 -1.02 8.30
C LEU A 66 11.88 0.37 8.77
N MET A 67 13.18 0.60 8.94
CA MET A 67 13.69 1.93 9.29
C MET A 67 13.33 2.98 8.22
N ARG A 68 13.48 2.66 6.93
CA ARG A 68 13.06 3.58 5.85
C ARG A 68 11.56 3.87 5.86
N MET A 69 10.73 2.87 6.20
CA MET A 69 9.28 3.05 6.28
C MET A 69 8.88 3.88 7.50
N GLN A 70 9.56 3.71 8.63
CA GLN A 70 9.25 4.41 9.89
C GLN A 70 9.87 5.81 9.99
N ALA A 71 10.98 6.08 9.28
CA ALA A 71 11.70 7.34 9.37
C ALA A 71 10.82 8.60 9.17
N PRO A 72 9.85 8.64 8.23
CA PRO A 72 8.96 9.80 8.10
C PRO A 72 8.11 10.05 9.35
N HIS A 73 7.78 8.99 10.12
CA HIS A 73 6.93 9.12 11.30
C HIS A 73 7.63 9.82 12.46
N ALA A 74 8.97 9.76 12.54
CA ALA A 74 9.72 10.44 13.60
C ALA A 74 9.47 11.97 13.59
N GLN A 75 9.24 12.56 12.42
CA GLN A 75 8.94 13.98 12.27
C GLN A 75 7.60 14.38 12.91
N LEU A 76 6.66 13.44 13.06
CA LEU A 76 5.36 13.68 13.69
C LEU A 76 5.47 13.92 15.21
N PHE A 77 6.63 13.62 15.81
CA PHE A 77 6.96 13.81 17.22
C PHE A 77 7.90 15.00 17.48
N THR A 78 8.11 15.84 16.44
CA THR A 78 8.95 17.04 16.64
C THR A 78 8.39 17.93 17.75
N GLY A 79 9.23 18.23 18.73
CA GLY A 79 8.86 19.01 19.91
C GLY A 79 8.34 18.18 21.09
N CYS A 80 8.20 16.87 20.96
CA CYS A 80 7.93 15.98 22.09
C CYS A 80 9.19 15.80 22.96
N ASN A 81 8.98 15.68 24.26
CA ASN A 81 10.05 15.51 25.26
C ASN A 81 10.08 14.11 25.85
N LYS A 82 9.00 13.35 25.71
CA LYS A 82 8.91 11.98 26.21
C LYS A 82 7.94 11.16 25.35
N VAL A 83 8.50 10.32 24.48
CA VAL A 83 7.72 9.46 23.59
C VAL A 83 7.73 8.02 24.10
N LEU A 84 6.58 7.36 24.09
CA LEU A 84 6.43 5.92 24.32
C LEU A 84 6.23 5.21 22.98
N ASP A 85 7.01 4.16 22.72
CA ASP A 85 6.80 3.22 21.60
C ASP A 85 6.14 1.95 22.13
N VAL A 86 4.89 1.73 21.74
CA VAL A 86 4.02 0.62 22.20
C VAL A 86 4.21 -0.58 21.29
N GLY A 87 4.71 -1.70 21.82
CA GLY A 87 5.10 -2.85 21.02
C GLY A 87 6.34 -2.55 20.18
N CYS A 88 7.38 -2.00 20.81
CA CYS A 88 8.53 -1.42 20.10
C CYS A 88 9.41 -2.45 19.39
N GLY A 89 9.16 -3.76 19.56
CA GLY A 89 10.03 -4.80 19.01
C GLY A 89 11.48 -4.62 19.42
N ALA A 90 12.40 -4.76 18.48
CA ALA A 90 13.84 -4.55 18.69
C ALA A 90 14.24 -3.06 18.86
N GLY A 91 13.28 -2.12 18.82
CA GLY A 91 13.51 -0.70 19.08
C GLY A 91 13.98 0.10 17.86
N LEU A 92 13.65 -0.31 16.63
CA LEU A 92 14.06 0.42 15.42
C LEU A 92 13.54 1.86 15.41
N PHE A 93 12.31 2.08 15.87
CA PHE A 93 11.75 3.43 15.93
C PHE A 93 12.37 4.26 17.05
N LEU A 94 12.75 3.64 18.18
CA LEU A 94 13.49 4.31 19.25
C LEU A 94 14.85 4.82 18.75
N GLN A 95 15.54 4.08 17.87
CA GLN A 95 16.78 4.55 17.24
C GLN A 95 16.51 5.80 16.39
N LEU A 96 15.47 5.78 15.55
CA LEU A 96 15.09 6.92 14.70
C LEU A 96 14.74 8.16 15.53
N LEU A 97 14.03 8.00 16.65
CA LEU A 97 13.74 9.09 17.58
C LEU A 97 15.02 9.61 18.23
N GLY A 98 15.93 8.71 18.65
CA GLY A 98 17.24 9.08 19.21
C GLY A 98 18.10 9.86 18.21
N GLU A 99 18.13 9.46 16.94
CA GLU A 99 18.81 10.19 15.84
C GLU A 99 18.22 11.59 15.64
N ALA A 100 16.90 11.74 15.85
CA ALA A 100 16.18 13.02 15.78
C ALA A 100 16.32 13.85 17.09
N GLY A 101 17.01 13.34 18.11
CA GLY A 101 17.17 14.01 19.40
C GLY A 101 15.91 14.01 20.27
N ILE A 102 14.97 13.10 20.02
CA ILE A 102 13.69 12.99 20.74
C ILE A 102 13.81 11.88 21.79
N PRO A 103 13.68 12.19 23.11
CA PRO A 103 13.73 11.19 24.16
C PRO A 103 12.55 10.20 24.06
N ALA A 104 12.86 8.90 24.08
CA ALA A 104 11.85 7.87 23.94
C ALA A 104 12.18 6.63 24.77
N THR A 105 11.12 5.92 25.19
CA THR A 105 11.18 4.62 25.85
C THR A 105 10.24 3.66 25.14
N GLY A 106 10.53 2.36 25.14
CA GLY A 106 9.69 1.34 24.51
C GLY A 106 9.13 0.34 25.51
N VAL A 107 8.03 -0.30 25.12
CA VAL A 107 7.51 -1.47 25.81
C VAL A 107 7.38 -2.63 24.82
N GLU A 108 7.95 -3.79 25.20
CA GLU A 108 7.95 -5.02 24.39
C GLU A 108 7.70 -6.23 25.28
N ARG A 109 6.75 -7.10 24.88
CA ARG A 109 6.39 -8.27 25.68
C ARG A 109 7.40 -9.41 25.60
N ASN A 110 8.06 -9.56 24.45
CA ASN A 110 9.02 -10.64 24.24
C ASN A 110 10.37 -10.30 24.90
N PRO A 111 10.80 -11.07 25.94
CA PRO A 111 12.00 -10.73 26.68
C PRO A 111 13.30 -10.83 25.85
N VAL A 112 13.34 -11.71 24.84
CA VAL A 112 14.51 -11.87 23.95
C VAL A 112 14.67 -10.66 23.06
N ILE A 113 13.56 -10.18 22.48
CA ILE A 113 13.56 -8.99 21.61
C ILE A 113 13.90 -7.74 22.42
N ALA A 114 13.26 -7.58 23.57
CA ALA A 114 13.52 -6.43 24.47
C ALA A 114 14.99 -6.40 24.95
N GLU A 115 15.56 -7.56 25.31
CA GLU A 115 16.96 -7.65 25.73
C GLU A 115 17.93 -7.27 24.61
N TYR A 116 17.64 -7.70 23.39
CA TYR A 116 18.42 -7.31 22.22
C TYR A 116 18.44 -5.78 22.04
N GLY A 117 17.27 -5.13 22.13
CA GLY A 117 17.18 -3.67 22.03
C GLY A 117 17.93 -2.96 23.19
N ARG A 118 17.82 -3.45 24.43
CA ARG A 118 18.60 -2.93 25.57
C ARG A 118 20.11 -3.09 25.35
N GLY A 119 20.52 -4.20 24.75
CA GLY A 119 21.93 -4.44 24.37
C GLY A 119 22.48 -3.41 23.38
N MET A 120 21.59 -2.78 22.58
CA MET A 120 21.92 -1.66 21.70
C MET A 120 21.88 -0.28 22.40
N GLY A 121 21.64 -0.25 23.72
CA GLY A 121 21.57 0.99 24.50
C GLY A 121 20.20 1.68 24.49
N LEU A 122 19.14 0.99 24.07
CA LEU A 122 17.78 1.53 24.03
C LEU A 122 17.07 1.32 25.39
N ASP A 123 16.20 2.24 25.75
CA ASP A 123 15.38 2.15 26.95
C ASP A 123 14.10 1.35 26.64
N ILE A 124 14.10 0.06 26.97
CA ILE A 124 12.98 -0.85 26.69
C ILE A 124 12.56 -1.59 27.95
N THR A 125 11.29 -1.45 28.32
CA THR A 125 10.65 -2.21 29.41
C THR A 125 10.06 -3.50 28.86
N THR A 126 10.37 -4.63 29.52
CA THR A 126 9.73 -5.91 29.16
C THR A 126 8.40 -6.03 29.90
N ALA A 127 7.29 -5.85 29.17
CA ALA A 127 5.93 -5.96 29.71
C ALA A 127 4.91 -6.18 28.59
N ASP A 128 3.73 -6.69 28.93
CA ASP A 128 2.56 -6.58 28.05
C ASP A 128 2.19 -5.11 27.90
N ALA A 129 2.00 -4.67 26.66
CA ALA A 129 1.80 -3.25 26.35
C ALA A 129 0.47 -2.70 26.89
N LEU A 130 -0.59 -3.50 26.91
CA LEU A 130 -1.89 -3.10 27.47
C LEU A 130 -1.84 -3.00 29.00
N GLU A 131 -1.16 -3.94 29.64
CA GLU A 131 -0.95 -3.90 31.10
C GLU A 131 -0.07 -2.71 31.50
N TYR A 132 0.98 -2.43 30.72
CA TYR A 132 1.83 -1.26 30.93
C TYR A 132 1.03 0.05 30.84
N LEU A 133 0.24 0.20 29.78
CA LEU A 133 -0.61 1.38 29.59
C LEU A 133 -1.68 1.53 30.69
N ASP A 134 -2.17 0.42 31.26
CA ASP A 134 -3.13 0.48 32.36
C ASP A 134 -2.54 1.10 33.63
N GLY A 135 -1.22 0.96 33.83
CA GLY A 135 -0.50 1.58 34.94
C GLY A 135 -0.12 3.04 34.73
N GLU A 136 -0.19 3.55 33.49
CA GLU A 136 0.27 4.89 33.13
C GLU A 136 -0.83 5.95 33.27
N SER A 137 -0.44 7.18 33.63
CA SER A 137 -1.34 8.32 33.73
C SER A 137 -0.61 9.63 33.48
N GLY A 138 -0.79 10.19 32.27
CA GLY A 138 -0.27 11.52 31.93
C GLY A 138 1.26 11.63 31.95
N GLY A 139 1.96 10.59 31.52
CA GLY A 139 3.42 10.54 31.57
C GLY A 139 4.12 10.91 30.24
N PHE A 140 3.41 10.96 29.11
CA PHE A 140 3.97 11.09 27.77
C PHE A 140 3.33 12.23 27.00
N ASP A 141 4.12 12.95 26.20
CA ASP A 141 3.63 13.94 25.22
C ASP A 141 3.57 13.38 23.80
N GLY A 142 4.15 12.18 23.56
CA GLY A 142 4.03 11.41 22.35
C GLY A 142 3.84 9.92 22.61
N ILE A 143 3.01 9.25 21.83
CA ILE A 143 2.88 7.77 21.82
C ILE A 143 2.91 7.30 20.35
N TYR A 144 3.81 6.37 20.08
CA TYR A 144 3.86 5.65 18.80
C TYR A 144 3.39 4.22 19.00
N CYS A 145 2.60 3.71 18.05
CA CYS A 145 2.11 2.34 18.06
C CYS A 145 2.04 1.86 16.61
N SER A 146 2.95 0.98 16.23
CA SER A 146 3.10 0.53 14.85
C SER A 146 3.01 -0.97 14.76
N HIS A 147 2.14 -1.45 13.86
CA HIS A 147 1.92 -2.89 13.65
C HIS A 147 1.58 -3.63 14.95
N PHE A 148 0.61 -3.07 15.68
CA PHE A 148 0.14 -3.62 16.94
C PHE A 148 -1.39 -3.78 16.96
N VAL A 149 -2.13 -2.85 16.34
CA VAL A 149 -3.60 -2.84 16.31
C VAL A 149 -4.15 -4.12 15.68
N GLU A 150 -3.53 -4.60 14.62
CA GLU A 150 -3.93 -5.80 13.88
C GLU A 150 -3.76 -7.12 14.66
N HIS A 151 -2.98 -7.09 15.74
CA HIS A 151 -2.80 -8.23 16.65
C HIS A 151 -3.89 -8.30 17.73
N LEU A 152 -4.75 -7.31 17.83
CA LEU A 152 -5.75 -7.21 18.89
C LEU A 152 -7.17 -7.53 18.37
N PRO A 153 -8.01 -8.19 19.17
CA PRO A 153 -9.44 -8.17 18.96
C PRO A 153 -10.00 -6.77 19.25
N ILE A 154 -11.26 -6.51 18.90
CA ILE A 154 -11.84 -5.15 18.97
C ILE A 154 -11.82 -4.56 20.40
N ASP A 155 -12.11 -5.35 21.39
CA ASP A 155 -12.04 -4.96 22.82
C ASP A 155 -10.60 -4.66 23.27
N GLY A 156 -9.62 -5.34 22.68
CA GLY A 156 -8.20 -5.03 22.85
C GLY A 156 -7.84 -3.67 22.26
N VAL A 157 -8.39 -3.33 21.08
CA VAL A 157 -8.18 -2.00 20.47
C VAL A 157 -8.83 -0.91 21.31
N GLU A 158 -10.03 -1.12 21.84
CA GLU A 158 -10.67 -0.18 22.76
C GLU A 158 -9.80 0.06 24.01
N ARG A 159 -9.29 -1.02 24.64
CA ARG A 159 -8.39 -0.95 25.79
C ARG A 159 -7.08 -0.20 25.46
N LEU A 160 -6.49 -0.48 24.28
CA LEU A 160 -5.32 0.24 23.77
C LEU A 160 -5.59 1.75 23.70
N LEU A 161 -6.66 2.16 23.01
CA LEU A 161 -7.01 3.56 22.81
C LEU A 161 -7.32 4.28 24.14
N GLN A 162 -8.01 3.60 25.05
CA GLN A 162 -8.25 4.10 26.41
C GLN A 162 -6.94 4.30 27.18
N GLY A 163 -6.02 3.32 27.10
CA GLY A 163 -4.70 3.38 27.73
C GLY A 163 -3.84 4.51 27.15
N VAL A 164 -3.81 4.65 25.83
CA VAL A 164 -3.15 5.74 25.10
C VAL A 164 -3.68 7.10 25.56
N ALA A 165 -5.01 7.26 25.59
CA ALA A 165 -5.63 8.51 26.04
C ALA A 165 -5.27 8.84 27.50
N ARG A 166 -5.18 7.84 28.37
CA ARG A 166 -4.80 8.03 29.78
C ARG A 166 -3.32 8.38 29.93
N ALA A 167 -2.44 7.69 29.23
CA ALA A 167 -0.99 7.86 29.31
C ALA A 167 -0.50 9.19 28.70
N LEU A 168 -1.22 9.75 27.71
CA LEU A 168 -0.89 11.04 27.13
C LEU A 168 -1.17 12.22 28.07
N LEU A 169 -0.30 13.20 28.03
CA LEU A 169 -0.55 14.54 28.55
C LEU A 169 -1.64 15.24 27.72
N PRO A 170 -2.40 16.19 28.28
CA PRO A 170 -3.31 17.03 27.51
C PRO A 170 -2.56 17.73 26.36
N GLY A 171 -3.10 17.66 25.14
CA GLY A 171 -2.45 18.18 23.93
C GLY A 171 -1.37 17.27 23.34
N GLY A 172 -1.04 16.14 23.99
CA GLY A 172 -0.10 15.14 23.48
C GLY A 172 -0.62 14.42 22.22
N VAL A 173 0.31 13.85 21.46
CA VAL A 173 0.01 13.19 20.19
C VAL A 173 0.17 11.68 20.26
N ALA A 174 -0.72 10.93 19.60
CA ALA A 174 -0.54 9.52 19.32
C ALA A 174 -0.44 9.30 17.81
N VAL A 175 0.48 8.46 17.37
CA VAL A 175 0.59 8.03 15.98
C VAL A 175 0.40 6.53 15.92
N LEU A 176 -0.67 6.09 15.26
CA LEU A 176 -0.99 4.69 15.03
C LEU A 176 -0.68 4.35 13.58
N VAL A 177 0.05 3.26 13.37
CA VAL A 177 0.41 2.73 12.05
C VAL A 177 0.01 1.27 11.99
N PHE A 178 -0.79 0.90 11.02
CA PHE A 178 -1.27 -0.48 10.86
C PHE A 178 -1.57 -0.80 9.38
N PRO A 179 -1.64 -2.10 9.01
CA PRO A 179 -1.90 -2.51 7.63
C PRO A 179 -3.18 -1.89 7.07
N ASP A 180 -3.06 -1.25 5.92
CA ASP A 180 -4.18 -0.61 5.24
C ASP A 180 -5.09 -1.67 4.59
N PRO A 181 -6.38 -1.80 5.00
CA PRO A 181 -7.30 -2.76 4.43
C PRO A 181 -7.68 -2.45 2.97
N GLU A 182 -7.47 -1.23 2.48
CA GLU A 182 -7.72 -0.85 1.10
C GLU A 182 -6.50 -1.09 0.19
N SER A 183 -5.31 -1.34 0.76
CA SER A 183 -4.13 -1.73 -0.02
C SER A 183 -4.22 -3.19 -0.46
N ILE A 184 -4.30 -3.41 -1.78
CA ILE A 184 -4.29 -4.76 -2.36
C ILE A 184 -3.02 -5.52 -1.98
N ARG A 185 -1.86 -4.86 -1.93
CA ARG A 185 -0.60 -5.50 -1.54
C ARG A 185 -0.61 -5.92 -0.07
N SER A 186 -1.15 -5.09 0.81
CA SER A 186 -1.31 -5.43 2.22
C SER A 186 -2.19 -6.67 2.39
N GLN A 187 -3.33 -6.72 1.70
CA GLN A 187 -4.26 -7.85 1.75
C GLN A 187 -3.69 -9.15 1.17
N LEU A 188 -2.91 -9.08 0.09
CA LEU A 188 -2.44 -10.27 -0.62
C LEU A 188 -1.07 -10.77 -0.15
N LEU A 189 -0.15 -9.87 0.19
CA LEU A 189 1.26 -10.20 0.32
C LEU A 189 1.82 -10.01 1.73
N GLY A 190 1.30 -9.11 2.52
CA GLY A 190 1.90 -8.69 3.79
C GLY A 190 1.22 -9.30 5.01
N PHE A 191 -0.07 -9.08 5.12
CA PHE A 191 -0.84 -9.35 6.33
C PHE A 191 -0.77 -10.81 6.80
N TRP A 192 -0.96 -11.76 5.88
CA TRP A 192 -1.05 -13.18 6.22
C TRP A 192 0.29 -13.87 6.47
N ARG A 193 1.40 -13.15 6.40
CA ARG A 193 2.72 -13.69 6.74
C ARG A 193 2.98 -13.72 8.23
N ASP A 194 2.33 -12.84 8.98
CA ASP A 194 2.43 -12.81 10.43
C ASP A 194 1.33 -13.69 11.02
N PRO A 195 1.67 -14.75 11.76
CA PRO A 195 0.69 -15.69 12.32
C PRO A 195 -0.11 -15.10 13.49
N GLU A 196 0.33 -13.99 14.06
CA GLU A 196 -0.35 -13.32 15.17
C GLU A 196 -1.35 -12.25 14.72
N HIS A 197 -1.46 -11.97 13.42
CA HIS A 197 -2.46 -11.05 12.91
C HIS A 197 -3.87 -11.61 13.09
N VAL A 198 -4.72 -10.85 13.76
CA VAL A 198 -6.12 -11.21 14.05
C VAL A 198 -7.04 -10.73 12.94
N ARG A 199 -6.94 -9.44 12.56
CA ARG A 199 -7.77 -8.83 11.51
C ARG A 199 -7.26 -7.47 11.06
N PHE A 200 -7.72 -7.05 9.88
CA PHE A 200 -7.61 -5.66 9.44
C PHE A 200 -8.55 -4.73 10.21
N TYR A 201 -8.08 -3.51 10.44
CA TYR A 201 -8.88 -2.41 10.96
C TYR A 201 -8.93 -1.27 9.95
N HIS A 202 -10.14 -0.78 9.64
CA HIS A 202 -10.27 0.41 8.81
C HIS A 202 -9.93 1.66 9.63
N PRO A 203 -9.17 2.63 9.09
CA PRO A 203 -8.80 3.85 9.81
C PRO A 203 -9.98 4.61 10.42
N GLU A 204 -11.09 4.75 9.69
CA GLU A 204 -12.31 5.41 10.21
C GLU A 204 -12.90 4.71 11.45
N LEU A 205 -12.79 3.38 11.53
CA LEU A 205 -13.22 2.65 12.72
C LEU A 205 -12.33 2.97 13.91
N VAL A 206 -10.99 2.95 13.71
CA VAL A 206 -10.03 3.25 14.77
C VAL A 206 -10.18 4.70 15.23
N GLU A 207 -10.36 5.64 14.31
CA GLU A 207 -10.65 7.05 14.59
C GLU A 207 -11.93 7.19 15.43
N THR A 208 -13.03 6.54 14.99
CA THR A 208 -14.31 6.58 15.71
C THR A 208 -14.17 6.09 17.15
N LEU A 209 -13.44 4.99 17.36
CA LEU A 209 -13.16 4.46 18.69
C LEU A 209 -12.28 5.43 19.51
N ALA A 210 -11.26 6.03 18.88
CA ALA A 210 -10.36 6.98 19.53
C ALA A 210 -11.12 8.22 20.06
N MET A 211 -12.10 8.71 19.31
CA MET A 211 -12.95 9.85 19.71
C MET A 211 -13.71 9.57 21.01
N LEU A 212 -14.12 8.32 21.28
CA LEU A 212 -14.79 7.93 22.54
C LEU A 212 -13.93 8.19 23.78
N PHE A 213 -12.61 8.17 23.60
CA PHE A 213 -11.64 8.39 24.69
C PHE A 213 -11.00 9.78 24.65
N GLY A 214 -11.53 10.71 23.85
CA GLY A 214 -11.04 12.09 23.78
C GLY A 214 -9.76 12.26 22.96
N LEU A 215 -9.48 11.34 22.06
CA LEU A 215 -8.45 11.46 21.03
C LEU A 215 -9.08 11.95 19.74
N GLU A 216 -8.64 13.09 19.22
CA GLU A 216 -9.16 13.70 17.99
C GLU A 216 -8.19 13.50 16.84
N LEU A 217 -8.70 13.18 15.65
CA LEU A 217 -7.88 13.09 14.45
C LEU A 217 -7.29 14.46 14.12
N GLU A 218 -5.95 14.52 14.01
CA GLU A 218 -5.23 15.69 13.54
C GLU A 218 -4.84 15.53 12.07
N TRP A 219 -4.48 14.32 11.66
CA TRP A 219 -4.09 13.99 10.30
C TRP A 219 -4.22 12.49 10.04
N SER A 220 -4.59 12.15 8.81
CA SER A 220 -4.66 10.78 8.30
C SER A 220 -3.87 10.63 7.00
N SER A 221 -3.25 9.48 6.79
CA SER A 221 -2.65 9.16 5.49
C SER A 221 -3.67 9.16 4.34
N TYR A 222 -4.95 8.99 4.65
CA TYR A 222 -6.06 9.05 3.68
C TYR A 222 -6.31 10.47 3.17
N ASP A 223 -5.97 11.51 3.94
CA ASP A 223 -6.05 12.91 3.48
C ASP A 223 -5.08 13.20 2.34
N ALA A 224 -3.94 12.50 2.31
CA ALA A 224 -2.92 12.64 1.28
C ALA A 224 -3.18 11.76 0.03
N GLN A 225 -4.01 10.73 0.18
CA GLN A 225 -4.32 9.76 -0.88
C GLN A 225 -5.83 9.49 -0.88
N PRO A 226 -6.63 10.33 -1.56
CA PRO A 226 -8.07 10.10 -1.64
C PRO A 226 -8.34 8.73 -2.30
N HIS A 227 -9.00 7.87 -1.56
CA HIS A 227 -9.42 6.54 -2.00
C HIS A 227 -10.72 6.66 -2.81
N GLU A 228 -10.64 7.26 -4.01
CA GLU A 228 -11.75 7.24 -4.95
C GLU A 228 -11.80 5.89 -5.65
N VAL A 229 -12.67 5.02 -5.21
CA VAL A 229 -13.02 3.81 -5.95
C VAL A 229 -14.00 4.20 -7.04
N GLY A 230 -13.51 4.40 -8.26
CA GLY A 230 -14.38 4.57 -9.41
C GLY A 230 -15.17 3.27 -9.68
N PRO A 231 -16.47 3.36 -10.05
CA PRO A 231 -17.21 2.16 -10.39
C PRO A 231 -16.57 1.47 -11.60
N PHE A 232 -16.26 0.19 -11.47
CA PHE A 232 -15.80 -0.63 -12.59
C PHE A 232 -17.00 -0.95 -13.50
N ALA A 233 -16.83 -0.73 -14.80
CA ALA A 233 -17.75 -1.32 -15.75
C ALA A 233 -17.54 -2.84 -15.73
N LEU A 234 -18.56 -3.59 -15.35
CA LEU A 234 -18.53 -5.06 -15.30
C LEU A 234 -18.35 -5.70 -16.66
N GLU A 235 -18.67 -4.98 -17.75
CA GLU A 235 -18.49 -5.44 -19.12
C GLU A 235 -17.59 -4.48 -19.90
N PRO A 236 -16.68 -5.00 -20.75
CA PRO A 236 -15.90 -4.16 -21.64
C PRO A 236 -16.82 -3.42 -22.60
N GLN A 237 -16.83 -2.10 -22.55
CA GLN A 237 -17.53 -1.32 -23.58
C GLN A 237 -16.90 -1.61 -24.94
N ALA A 238 -17.74 -1.93 -25.92
CA ALA A 238 -17.28 -2.10 -27.29
C ALA A 238 -16.65 -0.79 -27.78
N LEU A 239 -15.44 -0.87 -28.37
CA LEU A 239 -14.87 0.28 -29.04
C LEU A 239 -15.75 0.67 -30.24
N PRO A 240 -15.99 1.99 -30.44
CA PRO A 240 -16.66 2.42 -31.66
C PRO A 240 -15.88 1.90 -32.87
N ARG A 241 -16.55 1.16 -33.71
CA ARG A 241 -16.00 0.69 -34.98
C ARG A 241 -16.54 1.56 -36.11
N ALA A 242 -15.64 2.13 -36.90
CA ALA A 242 -16.01 2.79 -38.11
C ALA A 242 -16.58 1.74 -39.07
N GLU A 243 -17.85 1.84 -39.43
CA GLU A 243 -18.38 1.18 -40.63
C GLU A 243 -17.88 1.96 -41.85
N VAL A 244 -16.71 1.63 -42.33
CA VAL A 244 -16.19 2.15 -43.58
C VAL A 244 -16.93 1.42 -44.71
N GLN A 245 -18.00 2.05 -45.22
CA GLN A 245 -18.57 1.57 -46.47
C GLN A 245 -17.52 1.79 -47.56
N PRO A 246 -17.13 0.73 -48.29
CA PRO A 246 -16.20 0.91 -49.40
C PRO A 246 -16.82 1.90 -50.42
N LEU A 247 -16.02 2.88 -50.83
CA LEU A 247 -16.40 3.72 -51.95
C LEU A 247 -16.85 2.82 -53.10
N ALA A 248 -18.05 3.06 -53.61
CA ALA A 248 -18.53 2.33 -54.75
C ALA A 248 -17.45 2.35 -55.85
N PRO A 249 -17.08 1.21 -56.41
CA PRO A 249 -16.10 1.19 -57.47
C PRO A 249 -16.56 2.17 -58.55
N ALA A 250 -15.66 3.09 -58.89
CA ALA A 250 -15.98 4.04 -59.99
C ALA A 250 -16.55 3.26 -61.13
N ALA A 251 -17.82 3.46 -61.38
CA ALA A 251 -18.46 2.82 -62.57
C ALA A 251 -17.53 3.12 -63.69
N SER A 252 -16.84 2.09 -64.12
CA SER A 252 -16.04 2.15 -65.35
C SER A 252 -17.02 2.19 -66.53
N SER A 253 -17.76 3.31 -66.66
CA SER A 253 -18.40 3.64 -67.91
C SER A 253 -17.32 4.00 -68.91
N VAL A 254 -16.56 3.01 -69.29
CA VAL A 254 -15.87 3.03 -70.55
C VAL A 254 -16.94 2.75 -71.62
N SER A 255 -17.97 3.62 -71.66
CA SER A 255 -18.75 3.75 -72.81
C SER A 255 -17.86 4.42 -73.86
N ALA A 256 -17.77 3.79 -75.00
CA ALA A 256 -17.05 4.18 -76.19
C ALA A 256 -16.58 5.65 -76.20
N GLN A 257 -15.33 5.88 -75.87
CA GLN A 257 -14.72 7.19 -76.04
C GLN A 257 -14.74 7.43 -77.52
N GLY A 258 -15.78 8.17 -78.01
CA GLY A 258 -15.87 8.59 -79.37
C GLY A 258 -14.56 9.30 -79.77
N TRP A 259 -14.23 9.23 -81.05
CA TRP A 259 -13.01 9.84 -81.61
C TRP A 259 -12.84 11.28 -81.22
N TRP A 260 -13.90 12.03 -80.93
CA TRP A 260 -13.87 13.39 -80.33
C TRP A 260 -13.21 13.49 -78.97
N SER A 261 -13.41 12.54 -78.08
CA SER A 261 -12.77 12.51 -76.75
C SER A 261 -11.27 12.31 -76.91
N ARG A 262 -10.81 11.49 -77.83
CA ARG A 262 -9.37 11.29 -78.09
C ARG A 262 -8.75 12.53 -78.74
N ALA A 263 -9.46 13.22 -79.69
CA ALA A 263 -8.99 14.44 -80.27
C ALA A 263 -8.88 15.59 -79.24
N MET A 264 -9.83 15.73 -78.33
CA MET A 264 -9.82 16.71 -77.30
C MET A 264 -8.64 16.45 -76.28
N THR A 265 -8.38 15.22 -75.93
CA THR A 265 -7.27 14.82 -75.08
C THR A 265 -5.92 15.09 -75.74
N SER A 266 -5.76 14.90 -77.00
CA SER A 266 -4.56 15.22 -77.77
C SER A 266 -4.29 16.74 -77.91
N LEU A 267 -5.34 17.56 -77.79
CA LEU A 267 -5.24 19.03 -77.71
C LEU A 267 -5.06 19.59 -76.25
N GLY A 268 -4.91 18.71 -75.24
CA GLY A 268 -4.79 19.12 -73.86
C GLY A 268 -6.11 19.62 -73.22
N LEU A 269 -7.26 19.42 -73.94
CA LEU A 269 -8.57 19.85 -73.43
C LEU A 269 -9.26 18.72 -72.71
N VAL A 270 -9.68 18.94 -71.48
CA VAL A 270 -10.41 17.96 -70.65
C VAL A 270 -11.92 18.23 -70.77
N PRO A 271 -12.75 17.24 -71.13
CA PRO A 271 -14.21 17.42 -71.18
C PRO A 271 -14.76 17.85 -69.82
N ARG A 272 -15.67 18.83 -69.77
CA ARG A 272 -16.33 19.32 -68.57
C ARG A 272 -16.96 18.17 -67.74
N SER A 273 -17.49 17.17 -68.35
CA SER A 273 -18.04 15.99 -67.68
C SER A 273 -16.99 15.18 -66.91
N ARG A 274 -15.75 15.15 -67.41
CA ARG A 274 -14.64 14.48 -66.70
C ARG A 274 -14.15 15.30 -65.49
N VAL A 275 -14.16 16.63 -65.61
CA VAL A 275 -13.87 17.54 -64.51
C VAL A 275 -14.93 17.36 -63.42
N ALA A 276 -16.21 17.43 -63.74
CA ALA A 276 -17.31 17.25 -62.80
C ALA A 276 -17.28 15.85 -62.13
N ALA A 277 -16.91 14.80 -62.86
CA ALA A 277 -16.74 13.46 -62.27
C ALA A 277 -15.56 13.38 -61.33
N LEU A 278 -14.47 14.09 -61.58
CA LEU A 278 -13.31 14.19 -60.66
C LEU A 278 -13.63 15.02 -59.43
N GLU A 279 -14.33 16.14 -59.58
CA GLU A 279 -14.82 16.97 -58.48
C GLU A 279 -15.77 16.19 -57.56
N GLY A 280 -16.70 15.43 -58.12
CA GLY A 280 -17.57 14.52 -57.34
C GLY A 280 -16.78 13.49 -56.52
N ARG A 281 -15.79 12.83 -57.17
CA ARG A 281 -14.92 11.86 -56.45
C ARG A 281 -14.08 12.53 -55.37
N LEU A 282 -13.62 13.75 -55.60
CA LEU A 282 -12.88 14.52 -54.58
C LEU A 282 -13.78 14.80 -53.37
N ALA A 283 -15.01 15.27 -53.59
CA ALA A 283 -15.98 15.51 -52.52
C ALA A 283 -16.33 14.23 -51.74
N ASP A 284 -16.48 13.09 -52.44
CA ASP A 284 -16.72 11.78 -51.80
C ASP A 284 -15.52 11.36 -50.94
N MET A 285 -14.30 11.58 -51.46
CA MET A 285 -13.07 11.29 -50.69
C MET A 285 -12.92 12.19 -49.46
N GLU A 286 -13.21 13.49 -49.57
CA GLU A 286 -13.19 14.45 -48.46
C GLU A 286 -14.23 14.05 -47.38
N SER A 287 -15.43 13.67 -47.81
CA SER A 287 -16.48 13.18 -46.90
C SER A 287 -16.05 11.90 -46.16
N LEU A 288 -15.44 10.95 -46.90
CA LEU A 288 -14.93 9.72 -46.31
C LEU A 288 -13.81 10.00 -45.32
N LEU A 289 -12.84 10.85 -45.68
CA LEU A 289 -11.74 11.24 -44.83
C LEU A 289 -12.24 11.88 -43.52
N THR A 290 -13.21 12.79 -43.62
CA THR A 290 -13.82 13.45 -42.48
C THR A 290 -14.45 12.43 -41.53
N ARG A 291 -15.21 11.44 -42.08
CA ARG A 291 -15.79 10.35 -41.25
C ARG A 291 -14.72 9.51 -40.59
N VAL A 292 -13.69 9.08 -41.30
CA VAL A 292 -12.59 8.29 -40.77
C VAL A 292 -11.85 9.06 -39.68
N MET A 293 -11.62 10.35 -39.85
CA MET A 293 -10.98 11.19 -38.82
C MET A 293 -11.86 11.32 -37.56
N GLN A 294 -13.17 11.49 -37.74
CA GLN A 294 -14.11 11.57 -36.61
C GLN A 294 -14.18 10.25 -35.85
N ASP A 295 -14.28 9.10 -36.53
CA ASP A 295 -14.29 7.78 -35.91
C ASP A 295 -12.98 7.46 -35.18
N ASN A 296 -11.85 7.85 -35.79
CA ASN A 296 -10.54 7.69 -35.16
C ASN A 296 -10.42 8.52 -33.90
N SER A 297 -10.93 9.76 -33.91
CA SER A 297 -10.97 10.63 -32.73
C SER A 297 -11.81 10.03 -31.61
N GLN A 298 -12.97 9.44 -31.91
CA GLN A 298 -13.83 8.76 -30.94
C GLN A 298 -13.14 7.52 -30.35
N THR A 299 -12.44 6.75 -31.21
CA THR A 299 -11.69 5.56 -30.79
C THR A 299 -10.55 5.94 -29.84
N VAL A 300 -9.79 6.99 -30.15
CA VAL A 300 -8.72 7.51 -29.31
C VAL A 300 -9.27 7.97 -27.97
N ALA A 301 -10.37 8.73 -27.95
CA ALA A 301 -11.02 9.17 -26.72
C ALA A 301 -11.48 7.99 -25.84
N ALA A 302 -12.03 6.93 -26.45
CA ALA A 302 -12.43 5.73 -25.71
C ALA A 302 -11.22 4.95 -25.15
N LEU A 303 -10.10 4.92 -25.87
CA LEU A 303 -8.85 4.32 -25.40
C LEU A 303 -8.23 5.13 -24.25
N ASP A 304 -8.24 6.46 -24.35
CA ASP A 304 -7.77 7.34 -23.28
C ASP A 304 -8.59 7.14 -21.99
N GLU A 305 -9.90 7.02 -22.10
CA GLU A 305 -10.76 6.75 -20.95
C GLU A 305 -10.45 5.40 -20.31
N ARG A 306 -10.29 4.33 -21.12
CA ARG A 306 -9.88 3.03 -20.61
C ARG A 306 -8.50 3.05 -19.96
N THR A 307 -7.56 3.79 -20.55
CA THR A 307 -6.23 3.96 -19.99
C THR A 307 -6.30 4.66 -18.64
N ARG A 308 -7.13 5.71 -18.51
CA ARG A 308 -7.36 6.39 -17.22
C ARG A 308 -7.96 5.45 -16.18
N GLN A 309 -8.94 4.61 -16.55
CA GLN A 309 -9.53 3.62 -15.65
C GLN A 309 -8.49 2.56 -15.21
N LEU A 310 -7.67 2.05 -16.12
CA LEU A 310 -6.58 1.12 -15.79
C LEU A 310 -5.54 1.77 -14.86
N TRP A 311 -5.22 3.05 -15.06
CA TRP A 311 -4.32 3.79 -14.18
C TRP A 311 -4.94 4.03 -12.80
N ALA A 312 -6.25 4.27 -12.71
CA ALA A 312 -6.94 4.38 -11.43
C ALA A 312 -6.84 3.07 -10.62
N VAL A 313 -7.04 1.91 -11.28
CA VAL A 313 -6.80 0.58 -10.66
C VAL A 313 -5.35 0.42 -10.26
N ASN A 314 -4.42 0.80 -11.12
CA ASN A 314 -2.98 0.65 -10.85
C ASN A 314 -2.50 1.54 -9.69
N ARG A 315 -3.17 2.66 -9.44
CA ARG A 315 -2.88 3.51 -8.25
C ARG A 315 -3.11 2.76 -6.94
N THR A 316 -4.08 1.84 -6.89
CA THR A 316 -4.32 1.03 -5.68
C THR A 316 -3.12 0.16 -5.32
N TRP A 317 -2.31 -0.27 -6.30
CA TRP A 317 -1.06 -0.99 -6.08
C TRP A 317 0.09 -0.08 -5.62
N ALA A 318 -0.01 1.22 -5.87
CA ALA A 318 0.99 2.21 -5.46
C ALA A 318 0.67 2.85 -4.11
N TRP A 319 -0.49 2.52 -3.50
CA TRP A 319 -0.85 3.02 -2.18
C TRP A 319 0.11 2.50 -1.13
N SER A 320 0.26 3.26 -0.07
CA SER A 320 0.98 2.81 1.11
C SER A 320 0.36 1.51 1.62
N ASP A 321 1.18 0.57 2.04
CA ASP A 321 0.70 -0.68 2.63
C ASP A 321 0.15 -0.46 4.04
N ASN A 322 0.41 0.70 4.61
CA ASN A 322 0.03 1.07 5.97
C ASN A 322 -0.83 2.33 5.97
N ALA A 323 -1.89 2.29 6.76
CA ALA A 323 -2.62 3.47 7.21
C ALA A 323 -1.89 4.10 8.40
N VAL A 324 -1.89 5.43 8.46
CA VAL A 324 -1.28 6.21 9.54
C VAL A 324 -2.33 7.20 10.06
N LEU A 325 -2.60 7.15 11.36
CA LEU A 325 -3.45 8.11 12.06
C LEU A 325 -2.62 8.90 13.06
N LYS A 326 -2.62 10.23 12.96
CA LYS A 326 -2.10 11.13 13.97
C LYS A 326 -3.27 11.68 14.78
N LEU A 327 -3.34 11.30 16.03
CA LEU A 327 -4.39 11.67 16.97
C LEU A 327 -3.84 12.65 17.99
N ARG A 328 -4.67 13.56 18.49
CA ARG A 328 -4.32 14.50 19.55
C ARG A 328 -5.28 14.34 20.73
N LYS A 329 -4.73 14.25 21.93
CA LYS A 329 -5.53 14.28 23.15
C LYS A 329 -6.11 15.68 23.37
N ARG A 330 -7.42 15.76 23.58
CA ARG A 330 -8.08 17.03 23.91
C ARG A 330 -7.37 17.72 25.07
N PRO A 331 -7.10 19.03 24.99
CA PRO A 331 -6.70 19.79 26.14
C PRO A 331 -7.80 19.74 27.22
N LEU A 332 -7.42 19.79 28.48
CA LEU A 332 -8.40 19.96 29.55
C LEU A 332 -9.16 21.28 29.31
N PRO A 333 -10.49 21.32 29.48
CA PRO A 333 -11.22 22.58 29.41
C PRO A 333 -10.56 23.56 30.41
N GLU A 334 -10.29 24.79 29.93
CA GLU A 334 -9.84 25.86 30.84
C GLU A 334 -10.86 25.91 31.98
N ALA A 335 -10.37 25.77 33.24
CA ALA A 335 -11.22 25.94 34.38
C ALA A 335 -11.80 27.35 34.27
N GLU A 336 -13.10 27.47 34.01
CA GLU A 336 -13.80 28.75 34.13
C GLU A 336 -13.47 29.25 35.54
N ASN A 337 -12.62 30.28 35.61
CA ASN A 337 -12.32 30.97 36.86
C ASN A 337 -13.62 31.57 37.37
N PRO A 338 -14.08 31.20 38.56
CA PRO A 338 -15.32 31.69 39.14
C PRO A 338 -15.31 33.20 39.45
#